data_832f33d9093b21bdef8f2cb935445bcd
#
_entry.id   832f33d9093b21bdef8f2cb935445bcd
#
_cell.length_a   1.000
_cell.length_b   1.000
_cell.length_c   1.000
_cell.angle_alpha   90.00
_cell.angle_beta   90.00
_cell.angle_gamma   90.00
#
_symmetry.space_group_name_H-M   'P 1'
#
loop_
_entity.id
_entity.type
_entity.pdbx_description
1 polymer ?
#
loop_
_entity_poly.entity_id
_entity_poly.type
_entity_poly.pdbx_seq_one_letter_code
_entity_poly.pdbx_strand_id
1 'polypeptide(L)'
;MSTEQEQIKELVRERYGARADRVISLTPAELSNTESDGCGCSTDGACCGVEDLDHAMLLYNEGQLSGLPMESIAASAGCGNPTALAGLQPGERVLDLGSGGGIDCFLAAQQVGETGKVTGLDM
;
A
#
# COMPACT_ATOMS: atom_id res chain seq x y z
N MET A 1 -20.05 4.32 27.75
CA MET A 1 -20.48 3.45 26.64
C MET A 1 -19.53 3.70 25.50
N SER A 2 -18.56 2.80 25.25
CA SER A 2 -17.86 2.88 23.99
C SER A 2 -18.88 2.55 22.93
N THR A 3 -19.09 3.48 22.03
CA THR A 3 -20.07 3.29 20.97
C THR A 3 -19.59 2.19 20.04
N GLU A 4 -20.49 1.44 19.43
CA GLU A 4 -20.20 0.43 18.42
C GLU A 4 -19.21 0.96 17.35
N GLN A 5 -19.28 2.26 17.07
CA GLN A 5 -18.34 2.95 16.17
C GLN A 5 -16.89 3.01 16.68
N GLU A 6 -16.67 3.14 17.99
CA GLU A 6 -15.33 3.14 18.58
C GLU A 6 -14.72 1.73 18.54
N GLN A 7 -15.53 0.70 18.78
CA GLN A 7 -15.10 -0.69 18.69
C GLN A 7 -14.72 -1.06 17.25
N ILE A 8 -15.49 -0.61 16.25
CA ILE A 8 -15.16 -0.81 14.83
C ILE A 8 -13.86 -0.11 14.47
N LYS A 9 -13.65 1.13 14.90
CA LYS A 9 -12.40 1.87 14.65
C LYS A 9 -11.18 1.17 15.26
N GLU A 10 -11.31 0.66 16.47
CA GLU A 10 -10.24 -0.06 17.13
C GLU A 10 -9.90 -1.35 16.40
N LEU A 11 -10.92 -2.12 16.01
CA LEU A 11 -10.74 -3.35 15.23
C LEU A 11 -10.06 -3.08 13.87
N VAL A 12 -10.44 -1.99 13.22
CA VAL A 12 -9.84 -1.57 11.95
C VAL A 12 -8.36 -1.20 12.15
N ARG A 13 -8.04 -0.41 13.19
CA ARG A 13 -6.66 -0.05 13.53
C ARG A 13 -5.80 -1.26 13.82
N GLU A 14 -6.32 -2.19 14.63
CA GLU A 14 -5.61 -3.43 14.97
C GLU A 14 -5.28 -4.24 13.71
N ARG A 15 -6.26 -4.38 12.81
CA ARG A 15 -6.10 -5.14 11.58
C ARG A 15 -5.07 -4.52 10.63
N TYR A 16 -5.14 -3.21 10.40
CA TYR A 16 -4.19 -2.50 9.53
C TYR A 16 -2.81 -2.35 10.19
N GLY A 17 -2.75 -2.15 11.50
CA GLY A 17 -1.49 -2.13 12.26
C GLY A 17 -0.76 -3.45 12.17
N ALA A 18 -1.45 -4.56 12.38
CA ALA A 18 -0.86 -5.90 12.24
C ALA A 18 -0.31 -6.18 10.82
N ARG A 19 -0.95 -5.61 9.78
CA ARG A 19 -0.45 -5.69 8.42
C ARG A 19 0.82 -4.87 8.24
N ALA A 20 0.85 -3.64 8.73
CA ALA A 20 2.02 -2.77 8.66
C ALA A 20 3.23 -3.38 9.40
N ASP A 21 3.03 -3.90 10.61
CA ASP A 21 4.07 -4.56 11.39
C ASP A 21 4.65 -5.78 10.66
N ARG A 22 3.83 -6.52 9.95
CA ARG A 22 4.28 -7.67 9.15
C ARG A 22 5.18 -7.22 8.01
N VAL A 23 4.83 -6.18 7.28
CA VAL A 23 5.65 -5.64 6.19
C VAL A 23 6.99 -5.13 6.71
N ILE A 24 7.00 -4.41 7.83
CA ILE A 24 8.22 -3.90 8.47
C ILE A 24 9.14 -5.04 8.93
N SER A 25 8.58 -6.18 9.30
CA SER A 25 9.35 -7.35 9.75
C SER A 25 9.98 -8.17 8.62
N LEU A 26 9.58 -7.94 7.35
CA LEU A 26 10.15 -8.63 6.20
C LEU A 26 11.54 -8.09 5.87
N THR A 27 12.47 -9.00 5.61
CA THR A 27 13.80 -8.61 5.12
C THR A 27 13.76 -8.26 3.63
N PRO A 28 14.68 -7.43 3.11
CA PRO A 28 14.76 -7.14 1.69
C PRO A 28 14.88 -8.39 0.79
N ALA A 29 15.45 -9.47 1.31
CA ALA A 29 15.57 -10.73 0.60
C ALA A 29 14.22 -11.47 0.49
N GLU A 30 13.36 -11.36 1.49
CA GLU A 30 12.01 -11.93 1.47
C GLU A 30 11.07 -11.15 0.55
N LEU A 31 11.24 -9.83 0.48
CA LEU A 31 10.49 -8.95 -0.43
C LEU A 31 10.86 -9.17 -1.91
N SER A 32 12.07 -9.66 -2.21
CA SER A 32 12.56 -9.86 -3.58
C SER A 32 12.36 -11.27 -4.12
N ASN A 33 12.01 -12.26 -3.30
CA ASN A 33 11.80 -13.64 -3.72
C ASN A 33 10.38 -13.86 -4.23
N THR A 34 10.13 -13.46 -5.48
CA THR A 34 8.91 -13.77 -6.23
C THR A 34 9.02 -15.07 -7.03
N GLU A 35 9.75 -16.06 -6.55
CA GLU A 35 9.70 -17.37 -7.18
C GLU A 35 8.44 -18.10 -6.70
N SER A 36 7.53 -18.27 -7.64
CA SER A 36 6.24 -18.93 -7.52
C SER A 36 6.38 -20.42 -7.24
N ASP A 37 6.65 -20.79 -6.00
CA ASP A 37 6.37 -22.15 -5.55
C ASP A 37 4.98 -22.15 -4.89
N GLY A 38 4.11 -22.95 -5.51
CA GLY A 38 2.68 -22.97 -5.23
C GLY A 38 2.33 -23.00 -3.75
N CYS A 39 1.65 -21.98 -3.28
CA CYS A 39 1.04 -21.91 -1.96
C CYS A 39 0.00 -23.00 -1.80
N GLY A 40 0.37 -24.08 -1.12
CA GLY A 40 -0.58 -24.99 -0.52
C GLY A 40 -1.29 -24.25 0.61
N CYS A 41 -2.55 -23.92 0.41
CA CYS A 41 -3.42 -23.37 1.46
C CYS A 41 -3.53 -24.38 2.61
N SER A 42 -2.76 -24.18 3.68
CA SER A 42 -3.05 -24.79 4.95
C SER A 42 -4.10 -23.95 5.70
N THR A 43 -5.03 -24.63 6.35
CA THR A 43 -6.28 -24.11 6.93
C THR A 43 -6.13 -23.14 8.10
N ASP A 44 -4.94 -22.63 8.39
CA ASP A 44 -4.63 -21.73 9.51
C ASP A 44 -4.30 -20.29 9.09
N GLY A 45 -4.97 -19.74 8.11
CA GLY A 45 -5.10 -18.27 7.94
C GLY A 45 -3.82 -17.44 7.72
N ALA A 46 -2.68 -18.05 7.43
CA ALA A 46 -1.39 -17.36 7.29
C ALA A 46 -0.85 -17.41 5.85
N CYS A 47 -1.72 -17.19 4.86
CA CYS A 47 -1.30 -16.94 3.48
C CYS A 47 -1.25 -15.44 3.23
N CYS A 48 -0.16 -14.74 3.53
CA CYS A 48 -0.13 -13.31 3.26
C CYS A 48 1.30 -12.73 3.28
N GLY A 49 2.05 -12.96 2.25
CA GLY A 49 3.28 -12.21 2.03
C GLY A 49 3.46 -11.91 0.54
N VAL A 50 3.05 -12.83 -0.31
CA VAL A 50 3.25 -12.75 -1.76
C VAL A 50 2.01 -12.19 -2.46
N GLU A 51 0.81 -12.47 -1.94
CA GLU A 51 -0.45 -12.02 -2.53
C GLU A 51 -0.60 -10.49 -2.59
N ASP A 52 -0.02 -9.78 -1.63
CA ASP A 52 -0.09 -8.32 -1.58
C ASP A 52 0.79 -7.66 -2.65
N LEU A 53 1.93 -8.25 -2.97
CA LEU A 53 2.82 -7.78 -4.03
C LEU A 53 2.21 -8.07 -5.41
N ASP A 54 1.68 -9.28 -5.61
CA ASP A 54 0.98 -9.66 -6.83
C ASP A 54 -0.24 -8.77 -7.07
N HIS A 55 -0.96 -8.43 -5.99
CA HIS A 55 -2.10 -7.52 -6.07
C HIS A 55 -1.70 -6.10 -6.49
N ALA A 56 -0.61 -5.56 -5.96
CA ALA A 56 -0.09 -4.27 -6.40
C ALA A 56 0.34 -4.30 -7.88
N MET A 57 0.97 -5.37 -8.34
CA MET A 57 1.36 -5.55 -9.74
C MET A 57 0.16 -5.63 -10.71
N LEU A 58 -1.00 -6.05 -10.23
CA LEU A 58 -2.23 -6.03 -11.03
C LEU A 58 -2.82 -4.62 -11.18
N LEU A 59 -2.60 -3.75 -10.19
CA LEU A 59 -3.18 -2.40 -10.15
C LEU A 59 -2.27 -1.35 -10.79
N TYR A 60 -0.95 -1.56 -10.71
CA TYR A 60 0.06 -0.60 -11.16
C TYR A 60 0.98 -1.25 -12.20
N ASN A 61 1.39 -0.51 -13.21
CA ASN A 61 2.35 -1.02 -14.18
C ASN A 61 3.79 -0.98 -13.62
N GLU A 62 4.69 -1.77 -14.21
CA GLU A 62 6.09 -1.86 -13.78
C GLU A 62 6.81 -0.51 -13.77
N GLY A 63 6.50 0.38 -14.71
CA GLY A 63 7.07 1.72 -14.79
C GLY A 63 6.64 2.60 -13.60
N GLN A 64 5.41 2.42 -13.10
CA GLN A 64 4.92 3.13 -11.91
C GLN A 64 5.56 2.61 -10.63
N LEU A 65 5.79 1.32 -10.53
CA LEU A 65 6.39 0.68 -9.35
C LEU A 65 7.91 0.87 -9.29
N SER A 66 8.55 1.13 -10.44
CA SER A 66 10.00 1.33 -10.51
C SER A 66 10.44 2.53 -9.69
N GLY A 67 11.39 2.30 -8.78
CA GLY A 67 11.93 3.35 -7.91
C GLY A 67 11.11 3.65 -6.66
N LEU A 68 10.01 2.96 -6.43
CA LEU A 68 9.26 3.05 -5.16
C LEU A 68 9.88 2.15 -4.08
N PRO A 69 9.77 2.53 -2.80
CA PRO A 69 10.14 1.64 -1.71
C PRO A 69 9.33 0.36 -1.75
N MET A 70 10.00 -0.79 -1.63
CA MET A 70 9.34 -2.11 -1.66
C MET A 70 8.33 -2.26 -0.53
N GLU A 71 8.61 -1.65 0.62
CA GLU A 71 7.72 -1.63 1.78
C GLU A 71 6.38 -0.96 1.46
N SER A 72 6.41 0.12 0.68
CA SER A 72 5.18 0.81 0.25
C SER A 72 4.36 -0.05 -0.71
N ILE A 73 5.02 -0.77 -1.61
CA ILE A 73 4.36 -1.69 -2.55
C ILE A 73 3.73 -2.85 -1.78
N ALA A 74 4.49 -3.48 -0.88
CA ALA A 74 4.03 -4.60 -0.06
C ALA A 74 2.92 -4.20 0.93
N ALA A 75 2.92 -2.96 1.42
CA ALA A 75 1.88 -2.44 2.30
C ALA A 75 0.61 -2.00 1.55
N SER A 76 0.60 -2.03 0.22
CA SER A 76 -0.55 -1.63 -0.58
C SER A 76 -1.74 -2.55 -0.31
N ALA A 77 -2.84 -1.96 0.16
CA ALA A 77 -4.11 -2.63 0.39
C ALA A 77 -5.22 -2.06 -0.50
N GLY A 78 -4.82 -1.25 -1.49
CA GLY A 78 -5.74 -0.56 -2.38
C GLY A 78 -6.48 -1.50 -3.33
N CYS A 79 -7.64 -1.07 -3.80
CA CYS A 79 -8.47 -1.78 -4.77
C CYS A 79 -8.56 -1.03 -6.12
N GLY A 80 -7.63 -0.12 -6.39
CA GLY A 80 -7.57 0.65 -7.63
C GLY A 80 -6.28 1.44 -7.76
N ASN A 81 -6.13 2.12 -8.89
CA ASN A 81 -5.02 3.04 -9.18
C ASN A 81 -5.57 4.45 -9.37
N PRO A 82 -5.77 5.22 -8.28
CA PRO A 82 -6.38 6.54 -8.36
C PRO A 82 -5.49 7.55 -9.09
N THR A 83 -4.18 7.39 -9.05
CA THR A 83 -3.25 8.32 -9.73
C THR A 83 -3.34 8.22 -11.26
N ALA A 84 -3.69 7.06 -11.80
CA ALA A 84 -3.93 6.89 -13.24
C ALA A 84 -5.18 7.64 -13.73
N LEU A 85 -6.15 7.87 -12.84
CA LEU A 85 -7.42 8.53 -13.16
C LEU A 85 -7.43 10.02 -12.81
N ALA A 86 -6.59 10.45 -11.88
CA ALA A 86 -6.63 11.81 -11.33
C ALA A 86 -6.17 12.89 -12.32
N GLY A 87 -5.36 12.56 -13.33
CA GLY A 87 -4.86 13.51 -14.30
C GLY A 87 -4.05 14.65 -13.67
N LEU A 88 -3.25 14.33 -12.65
CA LEU A 88 -2.47 15.30 -11.89
C LEU A 88 -1.54 16.11 -12.78
N GLN A 89 -1.43 17.41 -12.50
CA GLN A 89 -0.59 18.33 -13.24
C GLN A 89 0.65 18.74 -12.42
N PRO A 90 1.78 19.04 -13.07
CA PRO A 90 2.96 19.58 -12.39
C PRO A 90 2.63 20.81 -11.54
N GLY A 91 3.12 20.82 -10.30
CA GLY A 91 2.91 21.93 -9.36
C GLY A 91 1.66 21.81 -8.50
N GLU A 92 0.80 20.82 -8.72
CA GLU A 92 -0.41 20.64 -7.92
C GLU A 92 -0.13 20.24 -6.47
N ARG A 93 -1.11 20.53 -5.61
CA ARG A 93 -1.13 20.09 -4.21
C ARG A 93 -2.15 18.98 -4.06
N VAL A 94 -1.68 17.82 -3.65
CA VAL A 94 -2.48 16.60 -3.53
C VAL A 94 -2.63 16.21 -2.06
N LEU A 95 -3.83 15.82 -1.68
CA LEU A 95 -4.12 15.19 -0.39
C LEU A 95 -4.63 13.77 -0.65
N ASP A 96 -3.92 12.80 -0.11
CA ASP A 96 -4.28 11.39 -0.15
C ASP A 96 -4.89 10.98 1.20
N LEU A 97 -6.16 10.60 1.19
CA LEU A 97 -6.89 10.16 2.37
C LEU A 97 -6.93 8.64 2.44
N GLY A 98 -6.38 8.08 3.52
CA GLY A 98 -6.18 6.65 3.66
C GLY A 98 -4.92 6.19 2.94
N SER A 99 -3.84 6.94 3.08
CA SER A 99 -2.60 6.76 2.30
C SER A 99 -1.87 5.44 2.56
N GLY A 100 -2.16 4.75 3.66
CA GLY A 100 -1.56 3.47 4.01
C GLY A 100 -0.03 3.50 3.93
N GLY A 101 0.56 2.58 3.18
CA GLY A 101 2.01 2.51 2.92
C GLY A 101 2.54 3.61 2.00
N GLY A 102 1.67 4.49 1.49
CA GLY A 102 2.04 5.69 0.74
C GLY A 102 2.30 5.47 -0.75
N ILE A 103 1.94 4.34 -1.34
CA ILE A 103 2.18 4.06 -2.75
C ILE A 103 1.60 5.15 -3.67
N ASP A 104 0.35 5.55 -3.44
CA ASP A 104 -0.31 6.58 -4.22
C ASP A 104 0.28 7.97 -3.97
N CYS A 105 0.75 8.26 -2.74
CA CYS A 105 1.50 9.47 -2.44
C CYS A 105 2.79 9.58 -3.26
N PHE A 106 3.57 8.49 -3.38
CA PHE A 106 4.79 8.47 -4.16
C PHE A 106 4.50 8.66 -5.66
N LEU A 107 3.50 7.97 -6.18
CA LEU A 107 3.08 8.11 -7.57
C LEU A 107 2.57 9.52 -7.89
N ALA A 108 1.77 10.10 -7.00
CA ALA A 108 1.32 11.48 -7.12
C ALA A 108 2.50 12.45 -7.08
N ALA A 109 3.49 12.23 -6.21
CA ALA A 109 4.68 13.06 -6.11
C ALA A 109 5.51 13.05 -7.41
N GLN A 110 5.62 11.88 -8.06
CA GLN A 110 6.28 11.80 -9.38
C GLN A 110 5.54 12.62 -10.44
N GLN A 111 4.20 12.64 -10.41
CA GLN A 111 3.40 13.38 -11.40
C GLN A 111 3.43 14.89 -11.16
N VAL A 112 3.29 15.36 -9.92
CA VAL A 112 3.27 16.79 -9.61
C VAL A 112 4.66 17.42 -9.62
N GLY A 113 5.72 16.63 -9.51
CA GLY A 113 7.12 17.05 -9.61
C GLY A 113 7.58 17.96 -8.46
N GLU A 114 8.76 18.56 -8.63
CA GLU A 114 9.46 19.32 -7.59
C GLU A 114 8.69 20.56 -7.09
N THR A 115 7.83 21.14 -7.92
CA THR A 115 7.02 22.31 -7.57
C THR A 115 5.68 21.96 -6.94
N GLY A 116 5.30 20.68 -6.98
CA GLY A 116 4.09 20.15 -6.35
C GLY A 116 4.28 19.79 -4.90
N LYS A 117 3.19 19.39 -4.26
CA LYS A 117 3.20 18.91 -2.88
C LYS A 117 2.18 17.79 -2.70
N VAL A 118 2.60 16.70 -2.10
CA VAL A 118 1.71 15.61 -1.73
C VAL A 118 1.71 15.44 -0.21
N THR A 119 0.54 15.24 0.34
CA THR A 119 0.33 14.97 1.77
C THR A 119 -0.54 13.73 1.90
N GLY A 120 -0.03 12.70 2.55
CA GLY A 120 -0.79 11.51 2.93
C GLY A 120 -1.35 11.67 4.35
N LEU A 121 -2.58 11.21 4.54
CA LEU A 121 -3.24 11.13 5.85
C LEU A 121 -3.79 9.72 6.03
N ASP A 122 -3.42 9.09 7.15
CA ASP A 122 -3.93 7.79 7.56
C ASP A 122 -4.30 7.78 9.05
N MET A 123 -4.91 6.67 9.50
CA MET A 123 -5.37 6.51 10.91
C MET A 123 -4.21 6.22 11.87
#